data_fa6d1f98eebbcb417d409ffbcb33bb19
#
_entry.id   fa6d1f98eebbcb417d409ffbcb33bb19
#
_cell.length_a   1.000
_cell.length_b   1.000
_cell.length_c   1.000
_cell.angle_alpha   90.00
_cell.angle_beta   90.00
_cell.angle_gamma   90.00
#
_symmetry.space_group_name_H-M   'P 1'
#
loop_
_entity.id
_entity.type
_entity.pdbx_description
1 polymer ?
#
loop_
_entity_poly.entity_id
_entity_poly.type
_entity_poly.pdbx_seq_one_letter_code
_entity_poly.pdbx_strand_id
1 'polypeptide(L)'
;MVIFVEWKRPTEALLWVVIMICLPYFGTILYLIFGSTVAIKLTTVIRKKKLNAQPYNVELLPSVSIDESQVSESDLQVIRFNTVYNASELTCYNKSDFYTNGKSHYTQLFQDITCAKKCIFIEFYTIHHDVVGEKFVELLTEKAKEGVEVWVMCDFIANLSTPKKMFQPLVDAGGKVVRVKPYFTHYRSHRKIVSIDKKIAYIGGMNIGKQYANMDKIKNPWRDTQIRLEGACTSVLNTYFLKDWLCSIKRCDWQHTISYINKMKVEEYEMTSSLCQFIVGGVDTDKEAVKMCYLSMIRSAKKRIRIQSPYFIPDASVLDALKTAAASGVEIELMIPGIKASFFLDPVTNYYSGQLLEYGIKVYKYKGYIHAKTMIIDEELCCIGSVNMDMRSLMVDDEVCGVFYENQLVQKYNQIYDEDILNSVPYTWEQFQNRSRKERIMECIFFLFAPLM
;
A
#
# COMPACT_ATOMS: atom_id res chain seq x y z
N MET A 1 9.76 -31.01 -12.13
CA MET A 1 9.96 -31.46 -10.74
C MET A 1 10.12 -30.29 -9.76
N VAL A 2 10.97 -29.29 -10.02
CA VAL A 2 11.14 -28.10 -9.18
C VAL A 2 9.81 -27.35 -8.93
N ILE A 3 8.99 -27.14 -9.95
CA ILE A 3 7.69 -26.46 -9.83
C ILE A 3 6.77 -27.13 -8.80
N PHE A 4 6.65 -28.46 -8.81
CA PHE A 4 5.75 -29.16 -7.91
C PHE A 4 6.25 -29.21 -6.45
N VAL A 5 7.54 -29.05 -6.22
CA VAL A 5 8.14 -29.05 -4.89
C VAL A 5 8.08 -27.65 -4.25
N GLU A 6 8.04 -26.60 -5.06
CA GLU A 6 8.18 -25.24 -4.59
C GLU A 6 6.85 -24.52 -4.35
N TRP A 7 5.78 -24.93 -5.01
CA TRP A 7 4.53 -24.19 -5.00
C TRP A 7 3.61 -24.58 -3.85
N LYS A 8 3.29 -23.60 -3.04
CA LYS A 8 2.24 -23.70 -2.01
C LYS A 8 0.82 -23.68 -2.62
N ARG A 9 0.68 -23.32 -3.92
CA ARG A 9 -0.59 -23.14 -4.62
C ARG A 9 -0.64 -23.97 -5.89
N PRO A 10 -1.39 -25.08 -5.90
CA PRO A 10 -1.43 -26.01 -7.04
C PRO A 10 -1.91 -25.37 -8.35
N THR A 11 -2.84 -24.42 -8.28
CA THR A 11 -3.38 -23.72 -9.47
C THR A 11 -2.35 -22.88 -10.20
N GLU A 12 -1.49 -22.18 -9.47
CA GLU A 12 -0.39 -21.39 -10.03
C GLU A 12 0.67 -22.31 -10.66
N ALA A 13 1.01 -23.40 -9.98
CA ALA A 13 1.92 -24.41 -10.52
C ALA A 13 1.42 -24.98 -11.85
N LEU A 14 0.12 -25.32 -11.92
CA LEU A 14 -0.50 -25.84 -13.13
C LEU A 14 -0.46 -24.81 -14.27
N LEU A 15 -0.74 -23.54 -13.98
CA LEU A 15 -0.65 -22.45 -14.98
C LEU A 15 0.75 -22.40 -15.60
N TRP A 16 1.80 -22.43 -14.76
CA TRP A 16 3.18 -22.41 -15.25
C TRP A 16 3.54 -23.64 -16.06
N VAL A 17 3.05 -24.81 -15.68
CA VAL A 17 3.22 -26.04 -16.46
C VAL A 17 2.58 -25.91 -17.85
N VAL A 18 1.36 -25.38 -17.93
CA VAL A 18 0.67 -25.14 -19.21
C VAL A 18 1.43 -24.14 -20.08
N ILE A 19 1.88 -23.01 -19.51
CA ILE A 19 2.67 -22.01 -20.22
C ILE A 19 3.96 -22.63 -20.80
N MET A 20 4.67 -23.45 -20.02
CA MET A 20 5.91 -24.08 -20.48
C MET A 20 5.67 -25.18 -21.53
N ILE A 21 4.54 -25.88 -21.50
CA ILE A 21 4.16 -26.86 -22.54
C ILE A 21 3.83 -26.11 -23.85
N CYS A 22 3.05 -25.03 -23.78
CA CYS A 22 2.65 -24.25 -24.96
C CYS A 22 3.81 -23.43 -25.56
N LEU A 23 4.72 -22.94 -24.72
CA LEU A 23 5.85 -22.08 -25.10
C LEU A 23 7.15 -22.56 -24.43
N PRO A 24 7.74 -23.69 -24.86
CA PRO A 24 8.78 -24.41 -24.10
C PRO A 24 9.98 -23.53 -23.69
N TYR A 25 10.55 -22.78 -24.63
CA TYR A 25 11.71 -21.93 -24.36
C TYR A 25 11.31 -20.60 -23.71
N PHE A 26 10.33 -19.92 -24.28
CA PHE A 26 9.86 -18.62 -23.81
C PHE A 26 9.13 -18.76 -22.46
N GLY A 27 8.31 -19.77 -22.30
CA GLY A 27 7.61 -20.08 -21.06
C GLY A 27 8.58 -20.41 -19.91
N THR A 28 9.68 -21.12 -20.19
CA THR A 28 10.72 -21.37 -19.20
C THR A 28 11.42 -20.09 -18.77
N ILE A 29 11.74 -19.19 -19.70
CA ILE A 29 12.31 -17.88 -19.38
C ILE A 29 11.33 -17.04 -18.56
N LEU A 30 10.06 -16.99 -18.97
CA LEU A 30 9.01 -16.30 -18.23
C LEU A 30 8.85 -16.88 -16.81
N TYR A 31 8.90 -18.21 -16.67
CA TYR A 31 8.85 -18.86 -15.36
C TYR A 31 10.00 -18.43 -14.46
N LEU A 32 11.23 -18.44 -14.97
CA LEU A 32 12.40 -18.03 -14.20
C LEU A 32 12.33 -16.56 -13.78
N ILE A 33 11.72 -15.72 -14.62
CA ILE A 33 11.58 -14.27 -14.35
C ILE A 33 10.39 -14.00 -13.43
N PHE A 34 9.23 -14.61 -13.65
CA PHE A 34 7.96 -14.25 -13.02
C PHE A 34 7.36 -15.33 -12.12
N GLY A 35 7.72 -16.60 -12.31
CA GLY A 35 7.08 -17.73 -11.64
C GLY A 35 7.92 -18.38 -10.55
N SER A 36 9.21 -18.08 -10.45
CA SER A 36 10.09 -18.79 -9.54
C SER A 36 9.89 -18.38 -8.09
N THR A 37 9.34 -19.26 -7.26
CA THR A 37 9.26 -19.09 -5.80
C THR A 37 10.64 -19.13 -5.15
N VAL A 38 11.64 -19.73 -5.81
CA VAL A 38 13.05 -19.69 -5.36
C VAL A 38 13.53 -18.24 -5.31
N ALA A 39 13.18 -17.44 -6.31
CA ALA A 39 13.55 -16.04 -6.36
C ALA A 39 12.97 -15.26 -5.17
N ILE A 40 11.69 -15.51 -4.84
CA ILE A 40 11.03 -14.89 -3.67
C ILE A 40 11.70 -15.37 -2.38
N LYS A 41 11.88 -16.67 -2.20
CA LYS A 41 12.55 -17.23 -1.02
C LYS A 41 13.98 -16.70 -0.86
N LEU A 42 14.74 -16.60 -1.94
CA LEU A 42 16.09 -16.08 -1.90
C LEU A 42 16.12 -14.60 -1.52
N THR A 43 15.20 -13.80 -2.06
CA THR A 43 15.02 -12.40 -1.67
C THR A 43 14.71 -12.29 -0.19
N THR A 44 13.76 -13.09 0.32
CA THR A 44 13.40 -13.17 1.74
C THR A 44 14.62 -13.50 2.60
N VAL A 45 15.38 -14.54 2.24
CA VAL A 45 16.59 -14.94 2.99
C VAL A 45 17.62 -13.82 2.99
N ILE A 46 17.87 -13.17 1.84
CA ILE A 46 18.86 -12.08 1.74
C ILE A 46 18.42 -10.89 2.60
N ARG A 47 17.13 -10.49 2.52
CA ARG A 47 16.62 -9.37 3.34
C ARG A 47 16.64 -9.70 4.83
N LYS A 48 16.18 -10.88 5.24
CA LYS A 48 16.25 -11.33 6.64
C LYS A 48 17.69 -11.37 7.15
N LYS A 49 18.65 -11.87 6.34
CA LYS A 49 20.06 -11.85 6.69
C LYS A 49 20.58 -10.42 6.86
N LYS A 50 20.14 -9.48 6.03
CA LYS A 50 20.48 -8.07 6.18
C LYS A 50 19.85 -7.48 7.43
N LEU A 51 18.55 -7.70 7.70
CA LEU A 51 17.85 -7.24 8.89
C LEU A 51 18.50 -7.78 10.17
N ASN A 52 18.75 -9.09 10.22
CA ASN A 52 19.37 -9.73 11.39
C ASN A 52 20.85 -9.34 11.61
N ALA A 53 21.54 -8.86 10.56
CA ALA A 53 22.91 -8.38 10.66
C ALA A 53 23.01 -6.89 11.03
N GLN A 54 21.87 -6.21 11.21
CA GLN A 54 21.85 -4.81 11.63
C GLN A 54 22.28 -4.73 13.11
N PRO A 55 23.31 -3.96 13.45
CA PRO A 55 23.77 -3.81 14.84
C PRO A 55 22.82 -2.92 15.67
N TYR A 56 21.66 -2.59 15.15
CA TYR A 56 20.71 -1.64 15.73
C TYR A 56 19.37 -2.31 15.96
N ASN A 57 19.01 -2.43 17.24
CA ASN A 57 17.61 -2.63 17.61
C ASN A 57 16.93 -1.27 17.52
N VAL A 58 16.08 -1.11 16.51
CA VAL A 58 15.15 0.02 16.51
C VAL A 58 14.24 -0.21 17.70
N GLU A 59 14.48 0.52 18.79
CA GLU A 59 13.55 0.51 19.91
C GLU A 59 12.22 1.03 19.40
N LEU A 60 11.28 0.11 19.26
CA LEU A 60 9.89 0.46 19.05
C LEU A 60 9.45 1.23 20.28
N LEU A 61 8.66 2.27 20.07
CA LEU A 61 8.08 2.97 21.18
C LEU A 61 7.29 2.00 22.07
N PRO A 62 7.19 2.27 23.37
CA PRO A 62 6.34 1.49 24.25
C PRO A 62 4.93 1.44 23.66
N SER A 63 4.38 0.25 23.55
CA SER A 63 2.99 0.04 23.14
C SER A 63 2.07 0.84 24.07
N VAL A 64 1.03 1.41 23.51
CA VAL A 64 -0.02 2.07 24.29
C VAL A 64 -0.75 1.01 25.09
N SER A 65 -0.83 1.19 26.40
CA SER A 65 -1.73 0.38 27.22
C SER A 65 -3.17 0.85 26.98
N ILE A 66 -4.04 -0.08 26.62
CA ILE A 66 -5.45 0.21 26.36
C ILE A 66 -6.26 -0.07 27.62
N ASP A 67 -7.18 0.81 27.95
CA ASP A 67 -8.35 0.44 28.72
C ASP A 67 -9.34 -0.29 27.80
N GLU A 68 -9.32 -1.61 27.84
CA GLU A 68 -10.14 -2.46 26.95
C GLU A 68 -11.65 -2.15 27.09
N SER A 69 -12.09 -1.53 28.18
CA SER A 69 -13.48 -1.15 28.39
C SER A 69 -13.95 0.01 27.49
N GLN A 70 -13.02 0.76 26.90
CA GLN A 70 -13.30 1.90 26.03
C GLN A 70 -13.24 1.56 24.54
N VAL A 71 -12.93 0.31 24.20
CA VAL A 71 -12.79 -0.14 22.80
C VAL A 71 -13.86 -1.18 22.50
N SER A 72 -14.46 -1.13 21.32
CA SER A 72 -15.46 -2.12 20.92
C SER A 72 -14.88 -3.54 20.87
N GLU A 73 -15.70 -4.56 21.09
CA GLU A 73 -15.25 -5.96 21.04
C GLU A 73 -14.70 -6.34 19.66
N SER A 74 -15.29 -5.79 18.59
CA SER A 74 -14.83 -5.98 17.21
C SER A 74 -13.43 -5.39 17.00
N ASP A 75 -13.20 -4.17 17.48
CA ASP A 75 -11.89 -3.53 17.38
C ASP A 75 -10.83 -4.25 18.20
N LEU A 76 -11.16 -4.64 19.43
CA LEU A 76 -10.28 -5.44 20.30
C LEU A 76 -9.84 -6.73 19.62
N GLN A 77 -10.74 -7.41 18.90
CA GLN A 77 -10.41 -8.62 18.15
C GLN A 77 -9.37 -8.31 17.06
N VAL A 78 -9.55 -7.24 16.29
CA VAL A 78 -8.61 -6.82 15.23
C VAL A 78 -7.29 -6.36 15.84
N ILE A 79 -7.30 -5.57 16.90
CA ILE A 79 -6.10 -5.11 17.63
C ILE A 79 -5.28 -6.30 18.12
N ARG A 80 -5.90 -7.23 18.84
CA ARG A 80 -5.23 -8.43 19.36
C ARG A 80 -4.67 -9.30 18.23
N PHE A 81 -5.45 -9.48 17.15
CA PHE A 81 -4.98 -10.21 15.99
C PHE A 81 -3.73 -9.57 15.38
N ASN A 82 -3.75 -8.26 15.12
CA ASN A 82 -2.63 -7.55 14.54
C ASN A 82 -1.40 -7.52 15.47
N THR A 83 -1.60 -7.40 16.78
CA THR A 83 -0.51 -7.45 17.74
C THR A 83 0.16 -8.83 17.78
N VAL A 84 -0.63 -9.91 17.85
CA VAL A 84 -0.09 -11.28 17.98
C VAL A 84 0.42 -11.83 16.64
N TYR A 85 -0.38 -11.71 15.59
CA TYR A 85 -0.05 -12.31 14.30
C TYR A 85 0.94 -11.47 13.51
N ASN A 86 0.70 -10.17 13.42
CA ASN A 86 1.50 -9.25 12.61
C ASN A 86 2.64 -8.59 13.37
N ALA A 87 2.75 -8.82 14.68
CA ALA A 87 3.68 -8.11 15.56
C ALA A 87 3.59 -6.58 15.37
N SER A 88 2.37 -6.08 15.10
CA SER A 88 2.10 -4.66 14.94
C SER A 88 1.73 -4.07 16.29
N GLU A 89 2.57 -3.15 16.77
CA GLU A 89 2.30 -2.50 18.04
C GLU A 89 1.17 -1.49 17.91
N LEU A 90 0.32 -1.45 18.96
CA LEU A 90 -0.69 -0.42 19.05
C LEU A 90 -0.04 0.91 19.43
N THR A 91 -0.42 1.97 18.72
CA THR A 91 0.08 3.33 18.93
C THR A 91 -1.07 4.33 18.82
N CYS A 92 -0.77 5.61 18.98
CA CYS A 92 -1.77 6.67 18.87
C CYS A 92 -1.28 7.84 18.02
N TYR A 93 -2.22 8.71 17.64
CA TYR A 93 -1.95 9.96 16.94
C TYR A 93 -2.67 11.12 17.61
N ASN A 94 -2.13 12.34 17.44
CA ASN A 94 -2.70 13.55 18.04
C ASN A 94 -3.53 14.32 17.01
N LYS A 95 -3.15 14.24 15.73
CA LYS A 95 -3.82 14.92 14.64
C LYS A 95 -3.79 14.09 13.36
N SER A 96 -4.89 14.16 12.61
CA SER A 96 -5.01 13.51 11.30
C SER A 96 -5.75 14.41 10.30
N ASP A 97 -5.25 14.45 9.06
CA ASP A 97 -5.89 15.15 7.95
C ASP A 97 -5.95 14.25 6.71
N PHE A 98 -7.10 14.24 6.02
CA PHE A 98 -7.29 13.51 4.78
C PHE A 98 -7.12 14.41 3.56
N TYR A 99 -6.49 13.85 2.53
CA TYR A 99 -6.38 14.46 1.21
C TYR A 99 -6.91 13.47 0.17
N THR A 100 -7.92 13.90 -0.58
CA THR A 100 -8.61 13.07 -1.57
C THR A 100 -8.16 13.36 -3.01
N ASN A 101 -7.31 14.38 -3.18
CA ASN A 101 -6.71 14.75 -4.47
C ASN A 101 -5.28 15.25 -4.29
N GLY A 102 -4.47 15.08 -5.33
CA GLY A 102 -3.05 15.44 -5.26
C GLY A 102 -2.80 16.94 -5.11
N LYS A 103 -3.68 17.82 -5.59
CA LYS A 103 -3.47 19.27 -5.47
C LYS A 103 -3.42 19.69 -4.00
N SER A 104 -4.42 19.33 -3.21
CA SER A 104 -4.46 19.63 -1.76
C SER A 104 -3.35 18.90 -1.00
N HIS A 105 -3.09 17.63 -1.35
CA HIS A 105 -2.01 16.85 -0.76
C HIS A 105 -0.64 17.49 -0.98
N TYR A 106 -0.28 17.82 -2.22
CA TYR A 106 1.05 18.40 -2.49
C TYR A 106 1.20 19.80 -1.91
N THR A 107 0.12 20.59 -1.85
CA THR A 107 0.17 21.90 -1.18
C THR A 107 0.62 21.73 0.27
N GLN A 108 0.02 20.81 1.02
CA GLN A 108 0.38 20.57 2.41
C GLN A 108 1.74 19.88 2.56
N LEU A 109 2.00 18.83 1.76
CA LEU A 109 3.28 18.12 1.80
C LEU A 109 4.47 19.06 1.53
N PHE A 110 4.37 19.93 0.53
CA PHE A 110 5.41 20.88 0.19
C PHE A 110 5.61 21.94 1.27
N GLN A 111 4.52 22.36 1.92
CA GLN A 111 4.60 23.24 3.09
C GLN A 111 5.32 22.53 4.25
N ASP A 112 4.96 21.30 4.58
CA ASP A 112 5.60 20.55 5.67
C ASP A 112 7.08 20.28 5.36
N ILE A 113 7.44 19.96 4.11
CA ILE A 113 8.85 19.85 3.66
C ILE A 113 9.59 21.18 3.88
N THR A 114 9.00 22.29 3.46
CA THR A 114 9.61 23.62 3.61
C THR A 114 9.84 23.98 5.08
N CYS A 115 8.97 23.53 5.99
CA CYS A 115 9.08 23.79 7.43
C CYS A 115 10.02 22.81 8.16
N ALA A 116 10.51 21.77 7.52
CA ALA A 116 11.38 20.75 8.11
C ALA A 116 12.69 21.35 8.63
N LYS A 117 13.15 20.85 9.79
CA LYS A 117 14.35 21.37 10.49
C LYS A 117 15.41 20.32 10.81
N LYS A 118 15.02 19.02 10.89
CA LYS A 118 15.92 17.95 11.31
C LYS A 118 16.15 16.91 10.20
N CYS A 119 15.07 16.29 9.74
CA CYS A 119 15.17 15.21 8.76
C CYS A 119 13.89 15.07 7.93
N ILE A 120 14.06 14.59 6.69
CA ILE A 120 13.00 14.25 5.76
C ILE A 120 13.32 12.85 5.21
N PHE A 121 12.48 11.87 5.51
CA PHE A 121 12.60 10.50 5.04
C PHE A 121 11.42 10.16 4.15
N ILE A 122 11.71 9.68 2.95
CA ILE A 122 10.74 9.51 1.87
C ILE A 122 10.91 8.15 1.23
N GLU A 123 9.82 7.40 1.17
CA GLU A 123 9.68 6.20 0.36
C GLU A 123 8.46 6.34 -0.54
N PHE A 124 8.68 6.27 -1.86
CA PHE A 124 7.61 6.23 -2.85
C PHE A 124 7.82 5.13 -3.88
N TYR A 125 6.74 4.55 -4.35
CA TYR A 125 6.80 3.65 -5.49
C TYR A 125 7.30 4.38 -6.74
N THR A 126 6.69 5.53 -7.06
CA THR A 126 7.09 6.33 -8.23
C THR A 126 7.23 7.81 -7.89
N ILE A 127 8.33 8.40 -8.37
CA ILE A 127 8.55 9.85 -8.42
C ILE A 127 8.72 10.19 -9.89
N HIS A 128 7.69 10.77 -10.53
CA HIS A 128 7.70 11.05 -11.95
C HIS A 128 8.61 12.25 -12.30
N HIS A 129 9.22 12.18 -13.48
CA HIS A 129 9.94 13.30 -14.06
C HIS A 129 8.94 14.22 -14.78
N ASP A 130 8.26 15.04 -14.02
CA ASP A 130 7.29 16.03 -14.46
C ASP A 130 7.33 17.27 -13.54
N VAL A 131 6.51 18.27 -13.83
CA VAL A 131 6.49 19.55 -13.09
C VAL A 131 6.28 19.38 -11.58
N VAL A 132 5.55 18.35 -11.15
CA VAL A 132 5.33 18.07 -9.72
C VAL A 132 6.56 17.43 -9.11
N GLY A 133 7.12 16.42 -9.80
CA GLY A 133 8.31 15.71 -9.34
C GLY A 133 9.56 16.59 -9.34
N GLU A 134 9.71 17.48 -10.33
CA GLU A 134 10.80 18.46 -10.38
C GLU A 134 10.70 19.43 -9.21
N LYS A 135 9.51 20.00 -8.94
CA LYS A 135 9.30 20.89 -7.79
C LYS A 135 9.53 20.20 -6.45
N PHE A 136 9.12 18.93 -6.35
CA PHE A 136 9.37 18.11 -5.17
C PHE A 136 10.87 17.95 -4.89
N VAL A 137 11.67 17.59 -5.91
CA VAL A 137 13.13 17.42 -5.78
C VAL A 137 13.82 18.76 -5.51
N GLU A 138 13.35 19.85 -6.11
CA GLU A 138 13.84 21.22 -5.83
C GLU A 138 13.72 21.54 -4.33
N LEU A 139 12.54 21.39 -3.73
CA LEU A 139 12.30 21.65 -2.30
C LEU A 139 13.18 20.78 -1.39
N LEU A 140 13.34 19.51 -1.72
CA LEU A 140 14.22 18.61 -0.98
C LEU A 140 15.69 19.04 -1.08
N THR A 141 16.10 19.56 -2.26
CA THR A 141 17.45 20.07 -2.47
C THR A 141 17.71 21.33 -1.64
N GLU A 142 16.76 22.25 -1.58
CA GLU A 142 16.82 23.42 -0.72
C GLU A 142 16.99 23.03 0.74
N LYS A 143 16.20 22.10 1.23
CA LYS A 143 16.30 21.61 2.61
C LYS A 143 17.63 20.92 2.91
N ALA A 144 18.16 20.14 1.98
CA ALA A 144 19.48 19.53 2.13
C ALA A 144 20.60 20.60 2.21
N LYS A 145 20.52 21.68 1.42
CA LYS A 145 21.44 22.83 1.50
C LYS A 145 21.36 23.56 2.85
N GLU A 146 20.18 23.58 3.48
CA GLU A 146 19.98 24.14 4.82
C GLU A 146 20.52 23.22 5.95
N GLY A 147 21.02 22.03 5.60
CA GLY A 147 21.57 21.05 6.56
C GLY A 147 20.55 20.07 7.11
N VAL A 148 19.33 20.01 6.55
CA VAL A 148 18.35 18.98 6.88
C VAL A 148 18.80 17.66 6.27
N GLU A 149 18.73 16.56 7.03
CA GLU A 149 19.06 15.22 6.52
C GLU A 149 17.94 14.71 5.63
N VAL A 150 18.19 14.56 4.34
CA VAL A 150 17.16 14.15 3.35
C VAL A 150 17.52 12.80 2.76
N TRP A 151 16.65 11.77 2.98
CA TRP A 151 16.80 10.42 2.43
C TRP A 151 15.58 10.06 1.60
N VAL A 152 15.82 9.66 0.36
CA VAL A 152 14.76 9.32 -0.60
C VAL A 152 14.96 7.88 -1.10
N MET A 153 13.93 7.06 -0.97
CA MET A 153 13.82 5.76 -1.60
C MET A 153 12.73 5.74 -2.66
N CYS A 154 12.96 5.07 -3.77
CA CYS A 154 11.93 4.76 -4.75
C CYS A 154 12.18 3.41 -5.43
N ASP A 155 11.13 2.78 -5.95
CA ASP A 155 11.26 1.52 -6.68
C ASP A 155 12.09 1.72 -7.96
N PHE A 156 13.00 0.79 -8.24
CA PHE A 156 13.90 0.90 -9.39
C PHE A 156 13.13 0.77 -10.71
N ILE A 157 12.23 -0.21 -10.82
CA ILE A 157 11.53 -0.53 -12.08
C ILE A 157 10.46 0.51 -12.37
N ALA A 158 9.70 0.93 -11.36
CA ALA A 158 8.68 1.96 -11.54
C ALA A 158 9.26 3.33 -11.93
N ASN A 159 10.55 3.56 -11.67
CA ASN A 159 11.26 4.80 -12.00
C ASN A 159 12.28 4.66 -13.13
N LEU A 160 12.16 3.67 -14.01
CA LEU A 160 13.03 3.54 -15.18
C LEU A 160 12.93 4.74 -16.13
N SER A 161 11.74 5.33 -16.27
CA SER A 161 11.50 6.54 -17.07
C SER A 161 11.98 7.83 -16.42
N THR A 162 12.26 7.81 -15.10
CA THR A 162 12.76 8.97 -14.37
C THR A 162 14.29 8.98 -14.43
N PRO A 163 14.92 9.97 -15.08
CA PRO A 163 16.36 9.98 -15.25
C PRO A 163 17.06 10.21 -13.90
N LYS A 164 18.20 9.55 -13.69
CA LYS A 164 18.98 9.72 -12.44
C LYS A 164 19.41 11.17 -12.22
N LYS A 165 19.69 11.90 -13.32
CA LYS A 165 20.08 13.31 -13.28
C LYS A 165 19.06 14.23 -12.61
N MET A 166 17.77 13.83 -12.55
CA MET A 166 16.75 14.59 -11.84
C MET A 166 17.08 14.75 -10.35
N PHE A 167 17.67 13.71 -9.73
CA PHE A 167 18.04 13.73 -8.32
C PHE A 167 19.47 14.25 -8.07
N GLN A 168 20.24 14.57 -9.11
CA GLN A 168 21.64 14.97 -8.94
C GLN A 168 21.79 16.23 -8.08
N PRO A 169 20.98 17.29 -8.24
CA PRO A 169 21.04 18.46 -7.37
C PRO A 169 20.87 18.14 -5.88
N LEU A 170 19.96 17.22 -5.55
CA LEU A 170 19.74 16.76 -4.18
C LEU A 170 20.97 16.02 -3.64
N VAL A 171 21.58 15.15 -4.45
CA VAL A 171 22.79 14.40 -4.07
C VAL A 171 23.96 15.35 -3.87
N ASP A 172 24.13 16.33 -4.75
CA ASP A 172 25.21 17.35 -4.66
C ASP A 172 25.03 18.25 -3.42
N ALA A 173 23.79 18.44 -2.96
CA ALA A 173 23.47 19.15 -1.73
C ALA A 173 23.64 18.31 -0.44
N GLY A 174 24.06 17.03 -0.56
CA GLY A 174 24.28 16.12 0.57
C GLY A 174 23.10 15.16 0.86
N GLY A 175 21.98 15.29 0.15
CA GLY A 175 20.87 14.35 0.27
C GLY A 175 21.22 12.96 -0.28
N LYS A 176 20.52 11.93 0.19
CA LYS A 176 20.78 10.54 -0.21
C LYS A 176 19.58 9.99 -0.99
N VAL A 177 19.85 9.36 -2.13
CA VAL A 177 18.82 8.79 -3.00
C VAL A 177 19.14 7.33 -3.30
N VAL A 178 18.20 6.44 -3.02
CA VAL A 178 18.30 5.01 -3.27
C VAL A 178 17.14 4.56 -4.15
N ARG A 179 17.47 3.90 -5.27
CA ARG A 179 16.49 3.16 -6.07
C ARG A 179 16.54 1.71 -5.66
N VAL A 180 15.48 1.26 -4.99
CA VAL A 180 15.35 -0.10 -4.46
C VAL A 180 15.29 -1.06 -5.65
N LYS A 181 16.38 -1.79 -5.87
CA LYS A 181 16.44 -2.80 -6.91
C LYS A 181 15.81 -4.09 -6.40
N PRO A 182 14.85 -4.67 -7.14
CA PRO A 182 14.41 -6.01 -6.82
C PRO A 182 15.59 -6.97 -7.00
N TYR A 183 15.77 -7.90 -6.08
CA TYR A 183 16.73 -8.99 -6.27
C TYR A 183 16.30 -9.87 -7.46
N PHE A 184 14.98 -9.94 -7.70
CA PHE A 184 14.32 -10.58 -8.84
C PHE A 184 13.13 -9.74 -9.27
N THR A 185 12.70 -9.84 -10.52
CA THR A 185 11.72 -8.94 -11.16
C THR A 185 10.32 -8.92 -10.56
N HIS A 186 10.00 -9.85 -9.69
CA HIS A 186 8.66 -10.06 -9.13
C HIS A 186 8.25 -9.09 -8.03
N TYR A 187 9.21 -8.62 -7.27
CA TYR A 187 9.02 -7.82 -6.07
C TYR A 187 9.03 -6.33 -6.39
N ARG A 188 8.15 -5.55 -5.75
CA ARG A 188 8.08 -4.10 -5.83
C ARG A 188 8.05 -3.46 -4.46
N SER A 189 8.76 -2.35 -4.30
CA SER A 189 8.60 -1.45 -3.15
C SER A 189 7.42 -0.53 -3.42
N HIS A 190 6.23 -0.94 -2.99
CA HIS A 190 4.99 -0.20 -3.27
C HIS A 190 4.55 0.71 -2.12
N ARG A 191 5.29 0.78 -1.03
CA ARG A 191 5.03 1.66 0.11
C ARG A 191 5.10 3.13 -0.31
N LYS A 192 4.31 3.96 0.37
CA LYS A 192 4.36 5.41 0.29
C LYS A 192 4.39 5.93 1.71
N ILE A 193 5.59 6.26 2.17
CA ILE A 193 5.84 6.76 3.52
C ILE A 193 6.62 8.06 3.40
N VAL A 194 6.14 9.11 4.04
CA VAL A 194 6.90 10.33 4.29
C VAL A 194 6.98 10.52 5.80
N SER A 195 8.16 10.79 6.32
CA SER A 195 8.39 11.18 7.71
C SER A 195 9.20 12.46 7.75
N ILE A 196 8.68 13.50 8.39
CA ILE A 196 9.29 14.81 8.52
C ILE A 196 9.53 15.10 10.01
N ASP A 197 10.78 15.34 10.36
CA ASP A 197 11.24 15.67 11.70
C ASP A 197 10.82 14.64 12.78
N LYS A 198 10.37 13.45 12.38
CA LYS A 198 9.73 12.39 13.17
C LYS A 198 8.43 12.83 13.87
N LYS A 199 7.85 13.95 13.45
CA LYS A 199 6.64 14.54 14.02
C LYS A 199 5.45 14.45 13.10
N ILE A 200 5.69 14.45 11.80
CA ILE A 200 4.68 14.38 10.76
C ILE A 200 4.96 13.16 9.91
N ALA A 201 3.93 12.38 9.63
CA ALA A 201 4.02 11.29 8.67
C ALA A 201 2.85 11.30 7.69
N TYR A 202 3.10 10.74 6.51
CA TYR A 202 2.09 10.53 5.47
C TYR A 202 2.11 9.08 5.02
N ILE A 203 0.92 8.49 4.86
CA ILE A 203 0.71 7.20 4.17
C ILE A 203 -0.52 7.29 3.28
N GLY A 204 -0.63 6.41 2.29
CA GLY A 204 -1.80 6.34 1.40
C GLY A 204 -1.47 5.80 0.02
N GLY A 205 -2.31 6.15 -0.97
CA GLY A 205 -2.19 5.63 -2.33
C GLY A 205 -1.38 6.53 -3.28
N MET A 206 -1.21 7.84 -2.98
CA MET A 206 -0.63 8.81 -3.90
C MET A 206 0.88 8.65 -4.05
N ASN A 207 1.35 8.66 -5.29
CA ASN A 207 2.76 8.85 -5.63
C ASN A 207 3.04 10.31 -5.99
N ILE A 208 4.26 10.66 -6.39
CA ILE A 208 4.63 12.00 -6.82
C ILE A 208 4.53 12.10 -8.33
N GLY A 209 3.61 12.93 -8.82
CA GLY A 209 3.41 13.16 -10.25
C GLY A 209 2.15 13.98 -10.59
N LYS A 210 2.17 14.63 -11.75
CA LYS A 210 1.10 15.54 -12.23
C LYS A 210 -0.28 14.88 -12.36
N GLN A 211 -0.33 13.57 -12.63
CA GLN A 211 -1.59 12.84 -12.79
C GLN A 211 -2.39 12.82 -11.49
N TYR A 212 -1.74 12.67 -10.34
CA TYR A 212 -2.40 12.70 -9.02
C TYR A 212 -2.98 14.08 -8.70
N ALA A 213 -2.38 15.15 -9.26
CA ALA A 213 -2.86 16.53 -9.10
C ALA A 213 -3.95 16.91 -10.13
N ASN A 214 -4.49 15.95 -10.88
CA ASN A 214 -5.47 16.19 -11.94
C ASN A 214 -4.96 17.12 -13.08
N MET A 215 -3.65 17.13 -13.31
CA MET A 215 -3.01 17.87 -14.41
C MET A 215 -2.90 17.01 -15.69
N ASP A 216 -3.28 15.73 -15.62
CA ASP A 216 -3.35 14.81 -16.77
C ASP A 216 -4.81 14.66 -17.21
N LYS A 217 -5.06 14.73 -18.53
CA LYS A 217 -6.41 14.64 -19.09
C LYS A 217 -6.92 13.20 -19.26
N ILE A 218 -6.03 12.20 -19.24
CA ILE A 218 -6.39 10.82 -19.62
C ILE A 218 -7.16 10.11 -18.49
N LYS A 219 -6.77 10.32 -17.23
CA LYS A 219 -7.35 9.67 -16.05
C LYS A 219 -7.97 10.68 -15.09
N ASN A 220 -8.56 11.73 -15.62
CA ASN A 220 -9.18 12.79 -14.83
C ASN A 220 -10.70 12.59 -14.74
N PRO A 221 -11.34 12.74 -13.56
CA PRO A 221 -10.68 13.04 -12.29
C PRO A 221 -9.91 11.83 -11.71
N TRP A 222 -8.73 12.10 -11.19
CA TRP A 222 -7.97 11.15 -10.37
C TRP A 222 -8.35 11.35 -8.91
N ARG A 223 -8.88 10.31 -8.28
CA ARG A 223 -9.29 10.27 -6.89
C ARG A 223 -8.42 9.26 -6.11
N ASP A 224 -7.71 9.73 -5.12
CA ASP A 224 -6.89 8.86 -4.26
C ASP A 224 -7.07 9.28 -2.79
N THR A 225 -6.50 8.53 -1.86
CA THR A 225 -6.52 8.90 -0.43
C THR A 225 -5.11 8.91 0.12
N GLN A 226 -4.78 10.03 0.78
CA GLN A 226 -3.57 10.17 1.57
C GLN A 226 -3.99 10.67 2.96
N ILE A 227 -3.36 10.16 4.00
CA ILE A 227 -3.54 10.64 5.37
C ILE A 227 -2.23 11.23 5.88
N ARG A 228 -2.32 12.40 6.49
CA ARG A 228 -1.27 13.08 7.24
C ARG A 228 -1.51 12.84 8.72
N LEU A 229 -0.48 12.49 9.45
CA LEU A 229 -0.53 12.11 10.86
C LEU A 229 0.51 12.88 11.66
N GLU A 230 0.14 13.25 12.89
CA GLU A 230 1.06 13.76 13.90
C GLU A 230 0.91 12.93 15.17
N GLY A 231 1.98 12.75 15.96
CA GLY A 231 1.96 12.02 17.22
C GLY A 231 2.84 10.77 17.26
N ALA A 232 2.64 9.92 18.26
CA ALA A 232 3.47 8.75 18.53
C ALA A 232 3.56 7.77 17.34
N CYS A 233 2.50 7.65 16.55
CA CYS A 233 2.43 6.80 15.36
C CYS A 233 3.51 7.12 14.33
N THR A 234 4.03 8.36 14.28
CA THR A 234 5.06 8.76 13.32
C THR A 234 6.38 8.02 13.52
N SER A 235 6.72 7.64 14.76
CA SER A 235 7.94 6.89 15.04
C SER A 235 7.85 5.45 14.58
N VAL A 236 6.67 4.84 14.56
CA VAL A 236 6.47 3.50 13.98
C VAL A 236 6.74 3.54 12.46
N LEU A 237 6.16 4.50 11.75
CA LEU A 237 6.38 4.70 10.31
C LEU A 237 7.84 5.03 10.00
N ASN A 238 8.47 5.88 10.82
CA ASN A 238 9.88 6.19 10.71
C ASN A 238 10.75 4.93 10.88
N THR A 239 10.39 4.04 11.81
CA THR A 239 11.06 2.76 12.03
C THR A 239 10.97 1.86 10.80
N TYR A 240 9.82 1.76 10.16
CA TYR A 240 9.66 0.98 8.93
C TYR A 240 10.52 1.54 7.80
N PHE A 241 10.49 2.85 7.59
CA PHE A 241 11.38 3.49 6.62
C PHE A 241 12.86 3.16 6.88
N LEU A 242 13.34 3.28 8.11
CA LEU A 242 14.73 3.03 8.47
C LEU A 242 15.15 1.57 8.26
N LYS A 243 14.26 0.61 8.54
CA LYS A 243 14.48 -0.81 8.24
C LYS A 243 14.67 -1.04 6.74
N ASP A 244 13.79 -0.47 5.92
CA ASP A 244 13.86 -0.59 4.46
C ASP A 244 15.08 0.13 3.88
N TRP A 245 15.41 1.30 4.42
CA TRP A 245 16.62 2.03 4.08
C TRP A 245 17.88 1.19 4.29
N LEU A 246 18.05 0.63 5.50
CA LEU A 246 19.20 -0.22 5.83
C LEU A 246 19.29 -1.49 4.97
N CYS A 247 18.13 -2.05 4.58
CA CYS A 247 18.09 -3.17 3.63
C CYS A 247 18.52 -2.79 2.22
N SER A 248 18.33 -1.51 1.83
CA SER A 248 18.50 -1.04 0.46
C SER A 248 19.88 -0.45 0.17
N ILE A 249 20.58 0.08 1.17
CA ILE A 249 21.93 0.62 1.04
C ILE A 249 23.00 -0.48 1.10
N LYS A 250 24.22 -0.11 0.70
CA LYS A 250 25.40 -1.00 0.82
C LYS A 250 25.85 -1.09 2.29
N ARG A 251 26.46 -2.19 2.64
CA ARG A 251 26.97 -2.43 4.02
C ARG A 251 28.02 -1.41 4.46
N CYS A 252 28.83 -0.88 3.54
CA CYS A 252 29.80 0.17 3.85
C CYS A 252 29.13 1.47 4.33
N ASP A 253 27.91 1.73 3.93
CA ASP A 253 27.16 2.96 4.28
C ASP A 253 26.39 2.82 5.60
N TRP A 254 26.32 1.61 6.18
CA TRP A 254 25.58 1.36 7.41
C TRP A 254 26.11 2.12 8.61
N GLN A 255 27.42 2.17 8.78
CA GLN A 255 28.04 2.80 9.96
C GLN A 255 27.64 4.29 10.08
N HIS A 256 27.66 5.01 8.97
CA HIS A 256 27.20 6.41 8.94
C HIS A 256 25.72 6.53 9.26
N THR A 257 24.89 5.70 8.62
CA THR A 257 23.43 5.67 8.82
C THR A 257 23.09 5.37 10.28
N ILE A 258 23.71 4.32 10.86
CA ILE A 258 23.50 3.91 12.25
C ILE A 258 23.99 4.99 13.22
N SER A 259 25.14 5.62 12.96
CA SER A 259 25.63 6.74 13.77
C SER A 259 24.66 7.91 13.77
N TYR A 260 24.03 8.21 12.64
CA TYR A 260 22.98 9.21 12.56
C TYR A 260 21.75 8.81 13.37
N ILE A 261 21.25 7.57 13.18
CA ILE A 261 20.07 7.05 13.90
C ILE A 261 20.31 7.10 15.42
N ASN A 262 21.49 6.69 15.91
CA ASN A 262 21.83 6.68 17.33
C ASN A 262 21.89 8.10 17.94
N LYS A 263 22.14 9.13 17.13
CA LYS A 263 22.09 10.53 17.57
C LYS A 263 20.67 11.12 17.55
N MET A 264 19.73 10.44 16.93
CA MET A 264 18.34 10.89 16.91
C MET A 264 17.77 10.74 18.32
N LYS A 265 17.36 11.88 18.91
CA LYS A 265 16.64 11.85 20.17
C LYS A 265 15.28 11.18 19.99
N VAL A 266 14.87 10.42 20.98
CA VAL A 266 13.46 9.96 21.09
C VAL A 266 12.63 11.22 21.31
N GLU A 267 11.62 11.42 20.47
CA GLU A 267 10.66 12.51 20.69
C GLU A 267 9.67 12.08 21.76
N GLU A 268 9.33 13.00 22.64
CA GLU A 268 8.24 12.80 23.59
C GLU A 268 6.92 13.11 22.89
N TYR A 269 5.96 12.20 23.03
CA TYR A 269 4.63 12.34 22.43
C TYR A 269 3.57 12.35 23.52
N GLU A 270 2.60 13.23 23.34
CA GLU A 270 1.37 13.18 24.12
C GLU A 270 0.57 11.93 23.72
N MET A 271 0.20 11.12 24.69
CA MET A 271 -0.59 9.92 24.47
C MET A 271 -2.07 10.28 24.42
N THR A 272 -2.76 9.80 23.42
CA THR A 272 -4.19 10.05 23.17
C THR A 272 -4.98 8.77 23.07
N SER A 273 -6.30 8.87 23.07
CA SER A 273 -7.22 7.76 22.80
C SER A 273 -7.41 7.47 21.31
N SER A 274 -6.82 8.27 20.41
CA SER A 274 -6.90 8.08 18.97
C SER A 274 -5.94 6.96 18.52
N LEU A 275 -6.41 5.71 18.60
CA LEU A 275 -5.61 4.51 18.44
C LEU A 275 -5.43 4.14 16.96
N CYS A 276 -4.24 3.62 16.64
CA CYS A 276 -3.94 3.04 15.33
C CYS A 276 -2.87 1.95 15.39
N GLN A 277 -2.83 1.11 14.36
CA GLN A 277 -1.76 0.13 14.12
C GLN A 277 -1.30 0.23 12.67
N PHE A 278 -0.02 -0.05 12.40
CA PHE A 278 0.50 -0.10 11.04
C PHE A 278 0.92 -1.51 10.69
N ILE A 279 0.36 -2.02 9.61
CA ILE A 279 0.66 -3.35 9.09
C ILE A 279 1.52 -3.19 7.84
N VAL A 280 2.64 -3.88 7.82
CA VAL A 280 3.53 -3.95 6.67
C VAL A 280 3.49 -5.33 6.05
N GLY A 281 3.32 -5.37 4.73
CA GLY A 281 3.51 -6.55 3.90
C GLY A 281 4.86 -6.52 3.22
N GLY A 282 5.31 -7.65 2.71
CA GLY A 282 6.52 -7.75 1.91
C GLY A 282 7.23 -9.09 2.05
N VAL A 283 8.25 -9.26 1.23
CA VAL A 283 9.00 -10.53 1.12
C VAL A 283 9.86 -10.87 2.35
N ASP A 284 10.05 -9.93 3.26
CA ASP A 284 10.77 -10.09 4.53
C ASP A 284 9.87 -10.58 5.67
N THR A 285 8.56 -10.59 5.45
CA THR A 285 7.60 -11.21 6.36
C THR A 285 7.33 -12.65 5.93
N ASP A 286 7.38 -13.60 6.87
CA ASP A 286 7.01 -15.01 6.60
C ASP A 286 5.50 -15.21 6.50
N LYS A 287 4.75 -14.17 6.77
CA LYS A 287 3.31 -14.16 6.91
C LYS A 287 2.70 -13.24 5.85
N GLU A 288 1.54 -13.60 5.34
CA GLU A 288 0.74 -12.74 4.48
C GLU A 288 0.04 -11.67 5.34
N ALA A 289 0.85 -10.81 5.99
CA ALA A 289 0.42 -9.94 7.08
C ALA A 289 -0.76 -9.04 6.71
N VAL A 290 -0.67 -8.38 5.56
CA VAL A 290 -1.72 -7.48 5.08
C VAL A 290 -3.00 -8.25 4.74
N LYS A 291 -2.89 -9.36 4.01
CA LYS A 291 -4.05 -10.22 3.69
C LYS A 291 -4.76 -10.69 4.95
N MET A 292 -3.99 -11.15 5.93
CA MET A 292 -4.55 -11.67 7.18
C MET A 292 -5.17 -10.56 8.03
N CYS A 293 -4.62 -9.34 8.00
CA CYS A 293 -5.26 -8.16 8.59
C CYS A 293 -6.62 -7.89 7.93
N TYR A 294 -6.68 -7.87 6.60
CA TYR A 294 -7.93 -7.65 5.86
C TYR A 294 -8.97 -8.73 6.16
N LEU A 295 -8.56 -10.00 6.21
CA LEU A 295 -9.46 -11.09 6.63
C LEU A 295 -9.96 -10.92 8.07
N SER A 296 -9.10 -10.47 8.99
CA SER A 296 -9.51 -10.18 10.38
C SER A 296 -10.55 -9.05 10.42
N MET A 297 -10.34 -7.97 9.65
CA MET A 297 -11.29 -6.87 9.54
C MET A 297 -12.63 -7.30 8.92
N ILE A 298 -12.61 -8.04 7.80
CA ILE A 298 -13.84 -8.54 7.15
C ILE A 298 -14.64 -9.43 8.12
N ARG A 299 -13.94 -10.26 8.89
CA ARG A 299 -14.57 -11.16 9.88
C ARG A 299 -15.15 -10.42 11.09
N SER A 300 -14.62 -9.27 11.46
CA SER A 300 -15.14 -8.46 12.57
C SER A 300 -16.42 -7.72 12.21
N ALA A 301 -16.72 -7.55 10.91
CA ALA A 301 -17.87 -6.81 10.40
C ALA A 301 -19.21 -7.42 10.86
N LYS A 302 -20.10 -6.57 11.38
CA LYS A 302 -21.46 -6.93 11.82
C LYS A 302 -22.54 -6.25 11.01
N LYS A 303 -22.27 -5.08 10.42
CA LYS A 303 -23.28 -4.23 9.74
C LYS A 303 -22.87 -3.92 8.30
N ARG A 304 -21.68 -3.34 8.11
CA ARG A 304 -21.29 -2.79 6.80
C ARG A 304 -19.79 -2.90 6.53
N ILE A 305 -19.44 -3.20 5.29
CA ILE A 305 -18.08 -3.13 4.75
C ILE A 305 -18.07 -2.19 3.55
N ARG A 306 -17.17 -1.20 3.53
CA ARG A 306 -16.94 -0.29 2.41
C ARG A 306 -15.53 -0.42 1.90
N ILE A 307 -15.33 -0.67 0.61
CA ILE A 307 -14.02 -0.90 -0.01
C ILE A 307 -13.83 0.04 -1.19
N GLN A 308 -12.65 0.69 -1.26
CA GLN A 308 -12.18 1.39 -2.46
C GLN A 308 -10.88 0.76 -2.91
N SER A 309 -10.77 0.39 -4.19
CA SER A 309 -9.54 -0.11 -4.77
C SER A 309 -9.48 0.17 -6.28
N PRO A 310 -8.31 0.53 -6.83
CA PRO A 310 -8.14 0.69 -8.27
C PRO A 310 -8.26 -0.64 -9.02
N TYR A 311 -7.93 -1.74 -8.35
CA TYR A 311 -8.01 -3.10 -8.85
C TYR A 311 -8.71 -3.98 -7.82
N PHE A 312 -9.58 -4.86 -8.29
CA PHE A 312 -10.24 -5.83 -7.44
C PHE A 312 -10.04 -7.23 -8.01
N ILE A 313 -8.91 -7.84 -7.61
CA ILE A 313 -8.44 -9.16 -8.06
C ILE A 313 -8.01 -9.97 -6.82
N PRO A 314 -8.92 -10.14 -5.84
CA PRO A 314 -8.58 -10.77 -4.57
C PRO A 314 -8.28 -12.27 -4.74
N ASP A 315 -7.57 -12.84 -3.79
CA ASP A 315 -7.48 -14.30 -3.70
C ASP A 315 -8.80 -14.92 -3.22
N ALA A 316 -8.90 -16.24 -3.33
CA ALA A 316 -10.12 -16.95 -2.98
C ALA A 316 -10.53 -16.73 -1.52
N SER A 317 -9.58 -16.61 -0.59
CA SER A 317 -9.90 -16.45 0.84
C SER A 317 -10.58 -15.12 1.16
N VAL A 318 -10.13 -14.03 0.52
CA VAL A 318 -10.75 -12.71 0.66
C VAL A 318 -12.09 -12.66 -0.05
N LEU A 319 -12.18 -13.25 -1.25
CA LEU A 319 -13.42 -13.32 -2.01
C LEU A 319 -14.51 -14.09 -1.24
N ASP A 320 -14.17 -15.26 -0.70
CA ASP A 320 -15.09 -16.10 0.07
C ASP A 320 -15.48 -15.45 1.40
N ALA A 321 -14.58 -14.73 2.05
CA ALA A 321 -14.89 -13.98 3.26
C ALA A 321 -15.93 -12.88 2.98
N LEU A 322 -15.80 -12.12 1.88
CA LEU A 322 -16.78 -11.09 1.47
C LEU A 322 -18.14 -11.72 1.13
N LYS A 323 -18.15 -12.81 0.34
CA LYS A 323 -19.40 -13.52 0.01
C LYS A 323 -20.08 -14.05 1.26
N THR A 324 -19.33 -14.64 2.20
CA THR A 324 -19.87 -15.16 3.46
C THR A 324 -20.42 -14.05 4.33
N ALA A 325 -19.72 -12.91 4.45
CA ALA A 325 -20.20 -11.74 5.19
C ALA A 325 -21.51 -11.21 4.60
N ALA A 326 -21.60 -11.07 3.25
CA ALA A 326 -22.81 -10.64 2.57
C ALA A 326 -23.98 -11.62 2.80
N ALA A 327 -23.74 -12.94 2.67
CA ALA A 327 -24.74 -13.97 2.94
C ALA A 327 -25.21 -14.00 4.41
N SER A 328 -24.37 -13.49 5.32
CA SER A 328 -24.70 -13.34 6.75
C SER A 328 -25.42 -12.02 7.08
N GLY A 329 -25.75 -11.20 6.07
CA GLY A 329 -26.52 -9.97 6.23
C GLY A 329 -25.66 -8.71 6.39
N VAL A 330 -24.34 -8.77 6.23
CA VAL A 330 -23.48 -7.60 6.21
C VAL A 330 -23.65 -6.86 4.88
N GLU A 331 -23.97 -5.57 4.92
CA GLU A 331 -24.02 -4.72 3.73
C GLU A 331 -22.60 -4.47 3.20
N ILE A 332 -22.35 -4.76 1.93
CA ILE A 332 -21.01 -4.58 1.34
C ILE A 332 -21.10 -3.65 0.13
N GLU A 333 -20.23 -2.66 0.11
CA GLU A 333 -20.09 -1.67 -0.96
C GLU A 333 -18.65 -1.67 -1.48
N LEU A 334 -18.48 -1.96 -2.77
CA LEU A 334 -17.19 -1.93 -3.46
C LEU A 334 -17.18 -0.79 -4.48
N MET A 335 -16.17 0.06 -4.44
CA MET A 335 -15.97 1.13 -5.41
C MET A 335 -14.68 0.88 -6.22
N ILE A 336 -14.84 0.87 -7.55
CA ILE A 336 -13.76 0.65 -8.54
C ILE A 336 -13.75 1.79 -9.57
N PRO A 337 -12.66 1.94 -10.38
CA PRO A 337 -12.66 2.94 -11.46
C PRO A 337 -13.78 2.74 -12.47
N GLY A 338 -14.39 3.83 -12.91
CA GLY A 338 -15.40 3.83 -13.99
C GLY A 338 -14.79 4.06 -15.38
N ILE A 339 -13.52 4.47 -15.45
CA ILE A 339 -12.80 4.65 -16.69
C ILE A 339 -11.80 3.53 -16.92
N LYS A 340 -11.56 3.17 -18.18
CA LYS A 340 -10.56 2.17 -18.54
C LYS A 340 -9.15 2.74 -18.35
N ALA A 341 -8.35 2.07 -17.55
CA ALA A 341 -7.01 2.50 -17.19
C ALA A 341 -5.94 1.45 -17.50
N SER A 342 -6.30 0.18 -17.54
CA SER A 342 -5.41 -0.94 -17.80
C SER A 342 -6.06 -1.95 -18.73
N PHE A 343 -5.38 -2.25 -19.84
CA PHE A 343 -5.85 -3.27 -20.77
C PHE A 343 -5.94 -4.67 -20.17
N PHE A 344 -5.05 -4.97 -19.21
CA PHE A 344 -4.95 -6.29 -18.56
C PHE A 344 -5.77 -6.40 -17.27
N LEU A 345 -5.74 -5.37 -16.41
CA LEU A 345 -6.34 -5.44 -15.08
C LEU A 345 -7.83 -5.12 -15.06
N ASP A 346 -8.30 -4.23 -15.95
CA ASP A 346 -9.71 -3.81 -15.97
C ASP A 346 -10.68 -4.96 -16.29
N PRO A 347 -10.41 -5.85 -17.28
CA PRO A 347 -11.28 -7.01 -17.52
C PRO A 347 -11.39 -7.93 -16.32
N VAL A 348 -10.26 -8.21 -15.64
CA VAL A 348 -10.23 -9.09 -14.47
C VAL A 348 -10.94 -8.45 -13.27
N THR A 349 -10.73 -7.16 -13.05
CA THR A 349 -11.46 -6.39 -12.03
C THR A 349 -12.97 -6.40 -12.28
N ASN A 350 -13.41 -6.21 -13.54
CA ASN A 350 -14.83 -6.28 -13.90
C ASN A 350 -15.42 -7.68 -13.68
N TYR A 351 -14.65 -8.73 -13.97
CA TYR A 351 -15.07 -10.10 -13.75
C TYR A 351 -15.29 -10.41 -12.27
N TYR A 352 -14.29 -10.13 -11.42
CA TYR A 352 -14.39 -10.39 -9.98
C TYR A 352 -15.46 -9.52 -9.32
N SER A 353 -15.51 -8.22 -9.63
CA SER A 353 -16.53 -7.33 -9.07
C SER A 353 -17.95 -7.70 -9.52
N GLY A 354 -18.08 -8.15 -10.77
CA GLY A 354 -19.36 -8.65 -11.30
C GLY A 354 -19.87 -9.89 -10.60
N GLN A 355 -18.98 -10.81 -10.20
CA GLN A 355 -19.39 -11.99 -9.41
C GLN A 355 -19.96 -11.62 -8.04
N LEU A 356 -19.52 -10.53 -7.43
CA LEU A 356 -20.02 -10.10 -6.13
C LEU A 356 -21.50 -9.65 -6.19
N LEU A 357 -21.96 -9.16 -7.34
CA LEU A 357 -23.35 -8.70 -7.54
C LEU A 357 -24.36 -9.83 -7.30
N GLU A 358 -24.01 -11.10 -7.58
CA GLU A 358 -24.87 -12.26 -7.32
C GLU A 358 -25.17 -12.45 -5.82
N TYR A 359 -24.26 -11.98 -4.96
CA TYR A 359 -24.38 -12.05 -3.51
C TYR A 359 -25.02 -10.79 -2.89
N GLY A 360 -25.59 -9.91 -3.72
CA GLY A 360 -26.20 -8.66 -3.26
C GLY A 360 -25.20 -7.56 -2.86
N ILE A 361 -23.92 -7.75 -3.13
CA ILE A 361 -22.88 -6.77 -2.88
C ILE A 361 -23.05 -5.62 -3.88
N LYS A 362 -23.09 -4.37 -3.38
CA LYS A 362 -23.21 -3.18 -4.22
C LYS A 362 -21.86 -2.83 -4.81
N VAL A 363 -21.81 -2.68 -6.13
CA VAL A 363 -20.60 -2.26 -6.85
C VAL A 363 -20.83 -0.90 -7.47
N TYR A 364 -19.92 0.04 -7.23
CA TYR A 364 -19.94 1.40 -7.77
C TYR A 364 -18.77 1.64 -8.70
N LYS A 365 -19.02 2.21 -9.87
CA LYS A 365 -18.00 2.69 -10.82
C LYS A 365 -17.84 4.20 -10.66
N TYR A 366 -16.74 4.64 -10.08
CA TYR A 366 -16.45 6.07 -9.90
C TYR A 366 -16.30 6.77 -11.26
N LYS A 367 -16.90 7.96 -11.43
CA LYS A 367 -16.85 8.73 -12.69
C LYS A 367 -15.47 9.33 -12.95
N GLY A 368 -14.43 8.52 -12.91
CA GLY A 368 -13.04 8.87 -13.03
C GLY A 368 -12.16 7.67 -12.69
N TYR A 369 -10.91 7.94 -12.35
CA TYR A 369 -9.98 6.92 -11.88
C TYR A 369 -9.83 6.99 -10.37
N ILE A 370 -10.56 6.12 -9.65
CA ILE A 370 -10.34 5.98 -8.23
C ILE A 370 -9.11 5.10 -7.99
N HIS A 371 -8.15 5.64 -7.23
CA HIS A 371 -6.90 4.97 -6.89
C HIS A 371 -6.73 4.84 -5.37
N ALA A 372 -7.74 5.19 -4.59
CA ALA A 372 -7.78 4.99 -3.14
C ALA A 372 -7.72 3.49 -2.80
N LYS A 373 -7.06 3.16 -1.70
CA LYS A 373 -6.95 1.81 -1.15
C LYS A 373 -7.38 1.88 0.30
N THR A 374 -8.67 1.63 0.51
CA THR A 374 -9.30 1.82 1.81
C THR A 374 -10.35 0.76 2.09
N MET A 375 -10.54 0.45 3.36
CA MET A 375 -11.60 -0.41 3.85
C MET A 375 -12.16 0.18 5.13
N ILE A 376 -13.48 0.30 5.23
CA ILE A 376 -14.20 0.76 6.43
C ILE A 376 -15.08 -0.39 6.91
N ILE A 377 -15.09 -0.64 8.20
CA ILE A 377 -15.91 -1.67 8.85
C ILE A 377 -16.80 -1.01 9.89
N ASP A 378 -18.10 -1.20 9.75
CA ASP A 378 -19.15 -0.85 10.72
C ASP A 378 -19.14 0.62 11.19
N GLU A 379 -18.44 1.50 10.47
CA GLU A 379 -18.22 2.90 10.89
C GLU A 379 -17.40 3.03 12.18
N GLU A 380 -16.71 1.96 12.60
CA GLU A 380 -15.93 1.87 13.82
C GLU A 380 -14.42 1.84 13.54
N LEU A 381 -13.99 1.13 12.49
CA LEU A 381 -12.59 1.10 12.10
C LEU A 381 -12.39 1.35 10.60
N CYS A 382 -11.23 1.90 10.24
CA CYS A 382 -10.90 2.09 8.85
C CYS A 382 -9.42 1.77 8.57
N CYS A 383 -9.16 1.17 7.40
CA CYS A 383 -7.82 0.89 6.91
C CYS A 383 -7.52 1.78 5.71
N ILE A 384 -6.36 2.44 5.72
CA ILE A 384 -5.89 3.33 4.65
C ILE A 384 -4.42 3.06 4.39
N GLY A 385 -4.04 2.90 3.12
CA GLY A 385 -2.63 2.66 2.81
C GLY A 385 -2.32 2.54 1.33
N SER A 386 -1.28 1.78 1.04
CA SER A 386 -0.81 1.56 -0.32
C SER A 386 -1.36 0.28 -0.97
N VAL A 387 -2.07 -0.56 -0.21
CA VAL A 387 -2.44 -1.93 -0.54
C VAL A 387 -3.62 -1.99 -1.50
N ASN A 388 -3.41 -2.39 -2.74
CA ASN A 388 -4.52 -2.72 -3.64
C ASN A 388 -5.20 -4.02 -3.19
N MET A 389 -6.47 -4.19 -3.58
CA MET A 389 -7.19 -5.46 -3.38
C MET A 389 -6.86 -6.43 -4.53
N ASP A 390 -5.56 -6.71 -4.70
CA ASP A 390 -5.05 -7.69 -5.66
C ASP A 390 -4.06 -8.67 -5.01
N MET A 391 -3.82 -9.81 -5.68
CA MET A 391 -3.02 -10.88 -5.12
C MET A 391 -1.58 -10.47 -4.85
N ARG A 392 -1.01 -9.57 -5.65
CA ARG A 392 0.37 -9.10 -5.47
C ARG A 392 0.51 -8.22 -4.25
N SER A 393 -0.34 -7.20 -4.12
CA SER A 393 -0.34 -6.30 -2.96
C SER A 393 -0.63 -7.04 -1.65
N LEU A 394 -1.52 -8.03 -1.70
CA LEU A 394 -1.88 -8.81 -0.50
C LEU A 394 -0.77 -9.76 -0.03
N MET A 395 0.15 -10.19 -0.92
CA MET A 395 1.02 -11.33 -0.62
C MET A 395 2.48 -11.18 -1.00
N VAL A 396 2.84 -10.28 -1.91
CA VAL A 396 4.19 -10.22 -2.51
C VAL A 396 4.86 -8.87 -2.35
N ASP A 397 4.17 -7.80 -2.73
CA ASP A 397 4.77 -6.47 -2.79
C ASP A 397 4.99 -5.87 -1.39
N ASP A 398 6.00 -5.03 -1.22
CA ASP A 398 6.16 -4.25 0.01
C ASP A 398 5.05 -3.21 0.07
N GLU A 399 4.20 -3.37 1.05
CA GLU A 399 3.03 -2.53 1.28
C GLU A 399 2.99 -2.00 2.72
N VAL A 400 2.24 -0.96 2.93
CA VAL A 400 1.92 -0.42 4.26
C VAL A 400 0.46 0.02 4.31
N CYS A 401 -0.22 -0.32 5.39
CA CYS A 401 -1.52 0.27 5.72
C CYS A 401 -1.60 0.61 7.21
N GLY A 402 -2.35 1.66 7.52
CA GLY A 402 -2.75 2.03 8.87
C GLY A 402 -4.18 1.60 9.13
N VAL A 403 -4.41 0.91 10.24
CA VAL A 403 -5.74 0.60 10.77
C VAL A 403 -6.02 1.57 11.91
N PHE A 404 -7.11 2.31 11.80
CA PHE A 404 -7.51 3.38 12.71
C PHE A 404 -8.80 2.98 13.42
N TYR A 405 -8.81 3.10 14.75
CA TYR A 405 -9.87 2.64 15.64
C TYR A 405 -10.65 3.80 16.29
N GLU A 406 -10.44 5.02 15.81
CA GLU A 406 -11.07 6.20 16.38
C GLU A 406 -12.31 6.61 15.57
N ASN A 407 -13.45 6.66 16.24
CA ASN A 407 -14.77 6.88 15.63
C ASN A 407 -14.84 8.19 14.82
N GLN A 408 -14.30 9.32 15.32
CA GLN A 408 -14.39 10.61 14.62
C GLN A 408 -13.64 10.58 13.29
N LEU A 409 -12.46 9.95 13.24
CA LEU A 409 -11.68 9.76 12.02
C LEU A 409 -12.45 8.88 11.04
N VAL A 410 -13.02 7.76 11.52
CA VAL A 410 -13.76 6.81 10.69
C VAL A 410 -15.02 7.46 10.13
N GLN A 411 -15.79 8.22 10.93
CA GLN A 411 -16.97 8.95 10.48
C GLN A 411 -16.62 10.00 9.42
N LYS A 412 -15.53 10.75 9.60
CA LYS A 412 -15.04 11.71 8.59
C LYS A 412 -14.70 11.00 7.27
N TYR A 413 -14.10 9.81 7.33
CA TYR A 413 -13.80 9.07 6.12
C TYR A 413 -15.06 8.43 5.48
N ASN A 414 -16.03 8.02 6.29
CA ASN A 414 -17.34 7.59 5.78
C ASN A 414 -18.07 8.70 4.99
N GLN A 415 -18.02 9.94 5.46
CA GLN A 415 -18.59 11.09 4.72
C GLN A 415 -17.89 11.26 3.37
N ILE A 416 -16.56 11.13 3.33
CA ILE A 416 -15.78 11.17 2.08
C ILE A 416 -16.21 10.03 1.14
N TYR A 417 -16.46 8.83 1.67
CA TYR A 417 -16.94 7.70 0.87
C TYR A 417 -18.34 7.97 0.29
N ASP A 418 -19.24 8.58 1.08
CA ASP A 418 -20.58 8.95 0.62
C ASP A 418 -20.53 10.02 -0.49
N GLU A 419 -19.61 10.99 -0.40
CA GLU A 419 -19.36 11.95 -1.49
C GLU A 419 -18.85 11.24 -2.76
N ASP A 420 -18.00 10.24 -2.62
CA ASP A 420 -17.53 9.43 -3.75
C ASP A 420 -18.65 8.58 -4.38
N ILE A 421 -19.62 8.09 -3.60
CA ILE A 421 -20.83 7.42 -4.13
C ILE A 421 -21.63 8.37 -5.02
N LEU A 422 -21.82 9.62 -4.63
CA LEU A 422 -22.53 10.63 -5.45
C LEU A 422 -21.83 10.87 -6.80
N ASN A 423 -20.51 10.67 -6.83
CA ASN A 423 -19.69 10.76 -8.03
C ASN A 423 -19.49 9.40 -8.74
N SER A 424 -20.31 8.42 -8.43
CA SER A 424 -20.24 7.06 -8.98
C SER A 424 -21.51 6.67 -9.72
N VAL A 425 -21.44 5.56 -10.45
CA VAL A 425 -22.59 4.92 -11.10
C VAL A 425 -22.67 3.49 -10.59
N PRO A 426 -23.84 3.01 -10.14
CA PRO A 426 -24.03 1.62 -9.78
C PRO A 426 -23.69 0.69 -10.96
N TYR A 427 -22.96 -0.38 -10.70
CA TYR A 427 -22.75 -1.47 -11.64
C TYR A 427 -23.75 -2.57 -11.33
N THR A 428 -24.66 -2.85 -12.25
CA THR A 428 -25.80 -3.75 -11.98
C THR A 428 -25.54 -5.16 -12.49
N TRP A 429 -26.28 -6.14 -11.91
CA TRP A 429 -26.27 -7.52 -12.37
C TRP A 429 -26.69 -7.64 -13.83
N GLU A 430 -27.69 -6.84 -14.27
CA GLU A 430 -28.11 -6.80 -15.66
C GLU A 430 -26.98 -6.37 -16.59
N GLN A 431 -26.26 -5.32 -16.25
CA GLN A 431 -25.08 -4.87 -17.02
C GLN A 431 -23.99 -5.95 -17.06
N PHE A 432 -23.76 -6.65 -15.95
CA PHE A 432 -22.81 -7.76 -15.91
C PHE A 432 -23.25 -8.93 -16.78
N GLN A 433 -24.52 -9.29 -16.80
CA GLN A 433 -25.05 -10.38 -17.64
C GLN A 433 -25.03 -10.01 -19.13
N ASN A 434 -25.30 -8.76 -19.47
CA ASN A 434 -25.41 -8.28 -20.86
C ASN A 434 -24.06 -7.87 -21.48
N ARG A 435 -22.90 -8.25 -20.85
CA ARG A 435 -21.58 -8.00 -21.43
C ARG A 435 -21.44 -8.66 -22.80
N SER A 436 -20.77 -7.95 -23.72
CA SER A 436 -20.47 -8.47 -25.05
C SER A 436 -19.65 -9.75 -25.01
N ARG A 437 -19.78 -10.59 -26.06
CA ARG A 437 -18.92 -11.78 -26.22
C ARG A 437 -17.43 -11.44 -26.18
N LYS A 438 -17.04 -10.31 -26.73
CA LYS A 438 -15.64 -9.84 -26.73
C LYS A 438 -15.16 -9.57 -25.28
N GLU A 439 -15.94 -8.87 -24.48
CA GLU A 439 -15.59 -8.61 -23.06
C GLU A 439 -15.45 -9.93 -22.29
N ARG A 440 -16.39 -10.87 -22.42
CA ARG A 440 -16.33 -12.17 -21.76
C ARG A 440 -15.08 -12.96 -22.15
N ILE A 441 -14.70 -12.96 -23.43
CA ILE A 441 -13.49 -13.63 -23.91
C ILE A 441 -12.24 -12.98 -23.32
N MET A 442 -12.16 -11.64 -23.29
CA MET A 442 -11.03 -10.92 -22.71
C MET A 442 -10.93 -11.18 -21.20
N GLU A 443 -12.05 -11.18 -20.48
CA GLU A 443 -12.10 -11.55 -19.05
C GLU A 443 -11.56 -12.95 -18.83
N CYS A 444 -12.02 -13.95 -19.59
CA CYS A 444 -11.56 -15.34 -19.47
C CYS A 444 -10.06 -15.47 -19.77
N ILE A 445 -9.55 -14.80 -20.80
CA ILE A 445 -8.12 -14.84 -21.15
C ILE A 445 -7.28 -14.25 -20.03
N PHE A 446 -7.63 -13.03 -19.57
CA PHE A 446 -6.82 -12.35 -18.55
C PHE A 446 -7.02 -12.94 -17.15
N PHE A 447 -8.18 -13.53 -16.85
CA PHE A 447 -8.40 -14.27 -15.61
C PHE A 447 -7.38 -15.39 -15.38
N LEU A 448 -6.92 -16.05 -16.45
CA LEU A 448 -5.85 -17.06 -16.34
C LEU A 448 -4.56 -16.49 -15.76
N PHE A 449 -4.33 -15.19 -15.93
CA PHE A 449 -3.14 -14.51 -15.43
C PHE A 449 -3.39 -13.79 -14.10
N ALA A 450 -4.60 -13.84 -13.54
CA ALA A 450 -4.94 -13.21 -12.26
C ALA A 450 -3.95 -13.54 -11.13
N PRO A 451 -3.41 -14.78 -11.00
CA PRO A 451 -2.41 -15.09 -9.99
C PRO A 451 -1.08 -14.33 -10.13
N LEU A 452 -0.84 -13.68 -11.27
CA LEU A 452 0.38 -12.90 -11.55
C LEU A 452 0.16 -11.39 -11.43
N MET A 453 -1.09 -10.98 -11.14
CA MET A 453 -1.55 -9.59 -11.07
C MET A 453 -1.59 -9.06 -9.64
#